data_43f978c658ce57d868ff0c49c8e77954
#
_entry.id   43f978c658ce57d868ff0c49c8e77954
#
_cell.length_a   1.000
_cell.length_b   1.000
_cell.length_c   1.000
_cell.angle_alpha   90.00
_cell.angle_beta   90.00
_cell.angle_gamma   90.00
#
_symmetry.space_group_name_H-M   'P 1'
#
loop_
_entity.id
_entity.type
_entity.pdbx_description
1 polymer ?
#
loop_
_entity_poly.entity_id
_entity_poly.type
_entity_poly.pdbx_seq_one_letter_code
_entity_poly.pdbx_strand_id
1 'polypeptide(L)'
;MCIRDSYDHNMLVMSERVSDHLPKTDKYTPKQRLWYIRAKEVVISSGSIERPLVFGNNDTPGVMLSSAAKEYLKVYGVLVGRNPLVFTNNDSGYETAIEFKKHGVDPVVLDSRKNPNSEIIDEAKNLGINIKNSYVVVAAQGYKKVKSADIASISED
;
A
#
# COMPACT_ATOMS: atom_id res chain seq x y z
N MET A 1 21.38 -6.21 5.10
CA MET A 1 21.89 -5.34 6.18
C MET A 1 20.70 -4.71 6.87
N CYS A 2 20.55 -4.84 8.20
CA CYS A 2 19.40 -4.32 8.92
C CYS A 2 19.88 -3.28 9.93
N ILE A 3 19.32 -2.07 9.88
CA ILE A 3 19.43 -1.09 10.96
C ILE A 3 18.57 -1.62 12.09
N ARG A 4 19.15 -1.82 13.25
CA ARG A 4 18.45 -2.38 14.40
C ARG A 4 17.90 -1.30 15.32
N ASP A 5 18.72 -0.29 15.61
CA ASP A 5 18.40 0.76 16.56
C ASP A 5 19.00 2.08 16.12
N SER A 6 18.34 3.19 16.47
CA SER A 6 18.82 4.55 16.32
C SER A 6 18.82 5.21 17.72
N TYR A 7 19.92 5.83 18.06
CA TYR A 7 20.12 6.48 19.35
C TYR A 7 20.35 7.98 19.16
N ASP A 8 20.35 8.73 20.28
CA ASP A 8 20.72 10.13 20.29
C ASP A 8 22.09 10.38 19.65
N HIS A 9 22.32 11.57 19.18
CA HIS A 9 23.55 12.01 18.55
C HIS A 9 23.88 11.27 17.24
N ASN A 10 22.87 10.87 16.46
CA ASN A 10 23.00 10.20 15.17
C ASN A 10 23.85 8.93 15.23
N MET A 11 23.77 8.19 16.32
CA MET A 11 24.39 6.89 16.43
C MET A 11 23.43 5.80 15.97
N LEU A 12 23.91 4.96 15.03
CA LEU A 12 23.17 3.84 14.48
C LEU A 12 23.87 2.53 14.82
N VAL A 13 23.10 1.53 15.20
CA VAL A 13 23.58 0.14 15.37
C VAL A 13 23.02 -0.71 14.25
N MET A 14 23.94 -1.39 13.55
CA MET A 14 23.60 -2.12 12.35
C MET A 14 24.19 -3.53 12.40
N SER A 15 23.36 -4.53 12.10
CA SER A 15 23.79 -5.91 11.98
C SER A 15 24.00 -6.28 10.50
N GLU A 16 25.19 -6.73 10.19
CA GLU A 16 25.58 -7.27 8.88
C GLU A 16 25.62 -8.80 8.96
N ARG A 17 24.91 -9.47 8.06
CA ARG A 17 25.05 -10.89 7.84
C ARG A 17 26.21 -11.12 6.89
N VAL A 18 27.33 -11.67 7.39
CA VAL A 18 28.55 -11.87 6.59
C VAL A 18 28.55 -13.24 5.94
N SER A 19 28.41 -14.30 6.74
CA SER A 19 28.53 -15.67 6.25
C SER A 19 27.54 -16.65 6.84
N ASP A 20 26.64 -16.22 7.71
CA ASP A 20 25.65 -17.07 8.36
C ASP A 20 24.62 -17.69 7.39
N HIS A 21 24.52 -17.16 6.18
CA HIS A 21 23.66 -17.64 5.09
C HIS A 21 24.38 -18.57 4.10
N LEU A 22 25.68 -18.80 4.28
CA LEU A 22 26.47 -19.65 3.40
C LEU A 22 26.60 -21.07 3.98
N PRO A 23 26.47 -22.13 3.16
CA PRO A 23 26.55 -23.51 3.62
C PRO A 23 27.94 -23.93 4.08
N LYS A 24 28.99 -23.27 3.59
CA LYS A 24 30.38 -23.48 4.02
C LYS A 24 31.08 -22.14 4.12
N THR A 25 31.81 -21.95 5.22
CA THR A 25 32.58 -20.74 5.49
C THR A 25 33.96 -21.09 6.04
N ASP A 26 34.93 -20.24 5.83
CA ASP A 26 36.22 -20.33 6.46
C ASP A 26 36.08 -20.13 7.99
N LYS A 27 36.92 -20.83 8.75
CA LYS A 27 36.92 -20.83 10.24
C LYS A 27 37.06 -19.41 10.82
N TYR A 28 37.73 -18.54 10.11
CA TYR A 28 38.02 -17.17 10.56
C TYR A 28 37.06 -16.12 10.03
N THR A 29 36.13 -16.49 9.16
CA THR A 29 35.10 -15.57 8.65
C THR A 29 33.97 -15.41 9.66
N PRO A 30 33.69 -14.19 10.14
CA PRO A 30 32.61 -13.99 11.11
C PRO A 30 31.26 -14.32 10.48
N LYS A 31 30.36 -14.91 11.26
CA LYS A 31 28.98 -15.18 10.81
C LYS A 31 28.19 -13.89 10.65
N GLN A 32 28.35 -13.00 11.61
CA GLN A 32 27.67 -11.72 11.66
C GLN A 32 28.66 -10.66 12.16
N ARG A 33 28.41 -9.41 11.79
CA ARG A 33 29.18 -8.26 12.27
C ARG A 33 28.24 -7.19 12.76
N LEU A 34 28.52 -6.65 13.94
CA LEU A 34 27.78 -5.52 14.51
C LEU A 34 28.59 -4.25 14.27
N TRP A 35 27.92 -3.26 13.65
CA TRP A 35 28.51 -1.96 13.39
C TRP A 35 27.90 -0.91 14.29
N TYR A 36 28.77 -0.10 14.89
CA TYR A 36 28.40 1.14 15.57
C TYR A 36 28.81 2.30 14.68
N ILE A 37 27.85 3.01 14.12
CA ILE A 37 28.08 4.06 13.14
C ILE A 37 27.64 5.39 13.78
N ARG A 38 28.56 6.35 13.81
CA ARG A 38 28.23 7.72 14.19
C ARG A 38 28.30 8.61 12.94
N ALA A 39 27.15 9.15 12.55
CA ALA A 39 27.03 9.99 11.37
C ALA A 39 26.88 11.47 11.76
N LYS A 40 27.26 12.39 10.87
CA LYS A 40 26.94 13.82 11.02
C LYS A 40 25.46 14.06 10.76
N GLU A 41 24.92 13.39 9.76
CA GLU A 41 23.52 13.47 9.34
C GLU A 41 23.02 12.08 8.98
N VAL A 42 21.73 11.83 9.20
CA VAL A 42 21.05 10.57 8.85
C VAL A 42 19.87 10.88 7.95
N VAL A 43 19.88 10.31 6.76
CA VAL A 43 18.74 10.40 5.82
C VAL A 43 17.93 9.11 5.90
N ILE A 44 16.64 9.24 6.26
CA ILE A 44 15.71 8.13 6.36
C ILE A 44 14.90 8.04 5.07
N SER A 45 15.13 6.98 4.30
CA SER A 45 14.43 6.66 3.05
C SER A 45 13.75 5.30 3.15
N SER A 46 12.98 5.09 4.21
CA SER A 46 12.35 3.81 4.53
C SER A 46 11.07 3.53 3.73
N GLY A 47 10.56 4.53 2.99
CA GLY A 47 9.25 4.45 2.35
C GLY A 47 8.12 4.45 3.38
N SER A 48 6.94 4.05 2.92
CA SER A 48 5.73 3.94 3.74
C SER A 48 5.01 2.62 3.46
N ILE A 49 4.30 2.13 4.47
CA ILE A 49 3.44 0.96 4.35
C ILE A 49 1.99 1.45 4.29
N GLU A 50 1.26 0.97 3.29
CA GLU A 50 -0.16 1.25 3.18
C GLU A 50 -0.91 0.70 4.39
N ARG A 51 -1.78 1.54 4.98
CA ARG A 51 -2.67 1.13 6.07
C ARG A 51 -4.08 0.90 5.54
N PRO A 52 -4.74 -0.21 5.91
CA PRO A 52 -6.14 -0.41 5.54
C PRO A 52 -7.02 0.63 6.21
N LEU A 53 -7.99 1.15 5.47
CA LEU A 53 -9.08 1.93 6.04
C LEU A 53 -10.04 1.01 6.79
N VAL A 54 -10.56 1.48 7.93
CA VAL A 54 -11.42 0.69 8.81
C VAL A 54 -12.88 0.83 8.40
N PHE A 55 -13.54 -0.30 8.15
CA PHE A 55 -14.97 -0.38 7.90
C PHE A 55 -15.48 -1.78 8.30
N GLY A 56 -16.79 -1.95 8.39
CA GLY A 56 -17.38 -3.23 8.79
C GLY A 56 -17.01 -4.37 7.82
N ASN A 57 -16.66 -5.53 8.36
CA ASN A 57 -16.31 -6.74 7.62
C ASN A 57 -15.12 -6.55 6.63
N ASN A 58 -14.17 -5.69 6.96
CA ASN A 58 -12.99 -5.45 6.12
C ASN A 58 -12.03 -6.66 6.03
N ASP A 59 -12.28 -7.71 6.79
CA ASP A 59 -11.58 -9.00 6.76
C ASP A 59 -12.21 -10.01 5.78
N THR A 60 -13.30 -9.64 5.11
CA THR A 60 -13.94 -10.52 4.11
C THR A 60 -12.98 -10.80 2.94
N PRO A 61 -12.79 -12.07 2.53
CA PRO A 61 -11.95 -12.40 1.39
C PRO A 61 -12.33 -11.63 0.12
N GLY A 62 -11.35 -10.95 -0.48
CA GLY A 62 -11.54 -10.03 -1.61
C GLY A 62 -11.45 -8.56 -1.22
N VAL A 63 -11.42 -8.24 0.08
CA VAL A 63 -10.97 -6.95 0.59
C VAL A 63 -9.45 -7.01 0.74
N MET A 64 -8.73 -6.07 0.16
CA MET A 64 -7.27 -6.07 0.16
C MET A 64 -6.72 -4.66 0.01
N LEU A 65 -5.44 -4.48 0.33
CA LEU A 65 -4.74 -3.23 0.12
C LEU A 65 -4.65 -2.90 -1.36
N SER A 66 -4.78 -1.64 -1.69
CA SER A 66 -4.70 -1.10 -3.05
C SER A 66 -3.36 -1.40 -3.69
N SER A 67 -2.25 -1.22 -2.96
CA SER A 67 -0.91 -1.56 -3.42
C SER A 67 -0.75 -3.04 -3.76
N ALA A 68 -1.31 -3.94 -2.94
CA ALA A 68 -1.27 -5.37 -3.20
C ALA A 68 -2.05 -5.74 -4.47
N ALA A 69 -3.23 -5.16 -4.67
CA ALA A 69 -4.03 -5.37 -5.87
C ALA A 69 -3.29 -4.91 -7.14
N LYS A 70 -2.62 -3.75 -7.08
CA LYS A 70 -1.77 -3.23 -8.16
C LYS A 70 -0.58 -4.15 -8.44
N GLU A 71 0.06 -4.68 -7.41
CA GLU A 71 1.20 -5.59 -7.54
C GLU A 71 0.80 -6.92 -8.18
N TYR A 72 -0.33 -7.52 -7.76
CA TYR A 72 -0.86 -8.73 -8.41
C TYR A 72 -1.06 -8.53 -9.90
N LEU A 73 -1.58 -7.38 -10.30
CA LEU A 73 -1.81 -7.08 -11.70
C LEU A 73 -0.49 -6.83 -12.45
N LYS A 74 0.39 -5.97 -11.93
CA LYS A 74 1.62 -5.55 -12.62
C LYS A 74 2.71 -6.62 -12.67
N VAL A 75 2.91 -7.32 -11.56
CA VAL A 75 4.04 -8.26 -11.42
C VAL A 75 3.62 -9.68 -11.83
N TYR A 76 2.42 -10.09 -11.43
CA TYR A 76 1.96 -11.45 -11.64
C TYR A 76 0.94 -11.60 -12.76
N GLY A 77 0.48 -10.52 -13.39
CA GLY A 77 -0.54 -10.55 -14.43
C GLY A 77 -1.89 -11.10 -13.96
N VAL A 78 -2.17 -11.02 -12.65
CA VAL A 78 -3.38 -11.57 -12.05
C VAL A 78 -4.37 -10.46 -11.75
N LEU A 79 -5.56 -10.56 -12.31
CA LEU A 79 -6.67 -9.68 -12.00
C LEU A 79 -7.40 -10.16 -10.75
N VAL A 80 -7.34 -9.39 -9.68
CA VAL A 80 -7.91 -9.74 -8.35
C VAL A 80 -9.44 -9.64 -8.29
N GLY A 81 -10.08 -8.98 -9.26
CA GLY A 81 -11.54 -8.85 -9.35
C GLY A 81 -11.95 -8.20 -10.67
N ARG A 82 -13.21 -8.46 -11.09
CA ARG A 82 -13.75 -7.90 -12.34
C ARG A 82 -14.41 -6.54 -12.15
N ASN A 83 -14.92 -6.25 -10.96
CA ASN A 83 -15.60 -4.99 -10.61
C ASN A 83 -14.97 -4.43 -9.34
N PRO A 84 -13.75 -3.88 -9.41
CA PRO A 84 -13.05 -3.39 -8.23
C PRO A 84 -13.65 -2.07 -7.75
N LEU A 85 -13.82 -1.97 -6.44
CA LEU A 85 -14.13 -0.75 -5.72
C LEU A 85 -12.86 -0.31 -4.98
N VAL A 86 -12.32 0.85 -5.33
CA VAL A 86 -11.15 1.43 -4.67
C VAL A 86 -11.62 2.49 -3.68
N PHE A 87 -11.41 2.24 -2.40
CA PHE A 87 -11.72 3.20 -1.35
C PHE A 87 -10.42 3.86 -0.88
N THR A 88 -10.37 5.17 -0.92
CA THR A 88 -9.16 5.93 -0.63
C THR A 88 -9.44 7.26 0.10
N ASN A 89 -8.41 7.76 0.78
CA ASN A 89 -8.35 9.10 1.37
C ASN A 89 -7.14 9.90 0.86
N ASN A 90 -6.45 9.40 -0.16
CA ASN A 90 -5.26 10.03 -0.74
C ASN A 90 -5.11 9.65 -2.21
N ASP A 91 -4.07 10.16 -2.87
CA ASP A 91 -3.88 10.02 -4.30
C ASP A 91 -3.39 8.62 -4.73
N SER A 92 -2.78 7.84 -3.84
CA SER A 92 -2.22 6.53 -4.20
C SER A 92 -3.28 5.52 -4.65
N GLY A 93 -4.53 5.64 -4.18
CA GLY A 93 -5.64 4.80 -4.63
C GLY A 93 -5.96 4.97 -6.11
N TYR A 94 -5.78 6.18 -6.64
CA TYR A 94 -6.03 6.46 -8.06
C TYR A 94 -5.03 5.76 -8.98
N GLU A 95 -3.77 5.59 -8.55
CA GLU A 95 -2.79 4.81 -9.31
C GLU A 95 -3.28 3.39 -9.59
N THR A 96 -3.86 2.75 -8.58
CA THR A 96 -4.42 1.40 -8.71
C THR A 96 -5.64 1.38 -9.64
N ALA A 97 -6.52 2.36 -9.51
CA ALA A 97 -7.70 2.47 -10.38
C ALA A 97 -7.30 2.70 -11.85
N ILE A 98 -6.32 3.57 -12.10
CA ILE A 98 -5.78 3.82 -13.45
C ILE A 98 -5.16 2.54 -14.02
N GLU A 99 -4.42 1.78 -13.20
CA GLU A 99 -3.83 0.52 -13.64
C GLU A 99 -4.89 -0.50 -14.02
N PHE A 100 -5.96 -0.67 -13.23
CA PHE A 100 -7.10 -1.51 -13.59
C PHE A 100 -7.74 -1.07 -14.91
N LYS A 101 -7.94 0.23 -15.10
CA LYS A 101 -8.54 0.77 -16.31
C LYS A 101 -7.68 0.50 -17.54
N LYS A 102 -6.37 0.65 -17.45
CA LYS A 102 -5.40 0.33 -18.52
C LYS A 102 -5.43 -1.16 -18.93
N HIS A 103 -5.88 -2.03 -18.02
CA HIS A 103 -6.05 -3.47 -18.28
C HIS A 103 -7.50 -3.89 -18.61
N GLY A 104 -8.33 -2.95 -19.01
CA GLY A 104 -9.69 -3.23 -19.50
C GLY A 104 -10.73 -3.51 -18.40
N VAL A 105 -10.45 -3.08 -17.17
CA VAL A 105 -11.36 -3.20 -16.03
C VAL A 105 -11.89 -1.83 -15.66
N ASP A 106 -13.17 -1.72 -15.36
CA ASP A 106 -13.82 -0.48 -14.97
C ASP A 106 -13.92 -0.36 -13.44
N PRO A 107 -12.95 0.31 -12.77
CA PRO A 107 -13.01 0.53 -11.33
C PRO A 107 -13.98 1.65 -10.98
N VAL A 108 -14.52 1.57 -9.76
CA VAL A 108 -15.18 2.70 -9.10
C VAL A 108 -14.25 3.20 -8.00
N VAL A 109 -14.02 4.51 -7.92
CA VAL A 109 -13.23 5.12 -6.84
C VAL A 109 -14.16 5.85 -5.88
N LEU A 110 -14.07 5.53 -4.59
CA LEU A 110 -14.66 6.30 -3.51
C LEU A 110 -13.55 7.05 -2.80
N ASP A 111 -13.58 8.36 -2.85
CA ASP A 111 -12.66 9.23 -2.14
C ASP A 111 -13.39 9.89 -0.96
N SER A 112 -12.87 9.71 0.24
CA SER A 112 -13.45 10.33 1.43
C SER A 112 -13.28 11.86 1.46
N ARG A 113 -12.36 12.40 0.66
CA ARG A 113 -12.11 13.83 0.57
C ARG A 113 -13.22 14.51 -0.24
N LYS A 114 -13.55 15.77 0.12
CA LYS A 114 -14.60 16.55 -0.54
C LYS A 114 -14.19 17.02 -1.94
N ASN A 115 -13.04 17.66 -2.02
CA ASN A 115 -12.54 18.29 -3.25
C ASN A 115 -11.06 17.92 -3.49
N PRO A 116 -10.75 16.63 -3.68
CA PRO A 116 -9.37 16.25 -3.99
C PRO A 116 -9.01 16.79 -5.39
N ASN A 117 -7.80 17.35 -5.50
CA ASN A 117 -7.30 17.92 -6.75
C ASN A 117 -5.82 17.59 -6.91
N SER A 118 -5.50 16.87 -7.99
CA SER A 118 -4.13 16.55 -8.38
C SER A 118 -4.10 16.04 -9.82
N GLU A 119 -2.95 16.04 -10.44
CA GLU A 119 -2.74 15.57 -11.82
C GLU A 119 -3.21 14.13 -12.03
N ILE A 120 -3.01 13.26 -11.04
CA ILE A 120 -3.43 11.85 -11.14
C ILE A 120 -4.95 11.68 -11.11
N ILE A 121 -5.64 12.56 -10.41
CA ILE A 121 -7.11 12.58 -10.39
C ILE A 121 -7.64 13.01 -11.74
N ASP A 122 -7.01 13.99 -12.37
CA ASP A 122 -7.39 14.44 -13.71
C ASP A 122 -7.08 13.36 -14.76
N GLU A 123 -5.97 12.62 -14.65
CA GLU A 123 -5.71 11.43 -15.47
C GLU A 123 -6.84 10.41 -15.31
N ALA A 124 -7.25 10.11 -14.08
CA ALA A 124 -8.32 9.16 -13.81
C ALA A 124 -9.66 9.59 -14.42
N LYS A 125 -10.02 10.87 -14.33
CA LYS A 125 -11.22 11.43 -14.97
C LYS A 125 -11.15 11.32 -16.49
N ASN A 126 -10.00 11.66 -17.08
CA ASN A 126 -9.80 11.61 -18.54
C ASN A 126 -9.90 10.16 -19.07
N LEU A 127 -9.55 9.18 -18.27
CA LEU A 127 -9.74 7.74 -18.57
C LEU A 127 -11.19 7.26 -18.37
N GLY A 128 -12.10 8.14 -17.92
CA GLY A 128 -13.49 7.80 -17.69
C GLY A 128 -13.73 6.91 -16.47
N ILE A 129 -12.88 6.98 -15.46
CA ILE A 129 -13.07 6.26 -14.19
C ILE A 129 -14.21 6.93 -13.40
N ASN A 130 -15.13 6.12 -12.88
CA ASN A 130 -16.22 6.59 -12.04
C ASN A 130 -15.68 6.96 -10.65
N ILE A 131 -15.72 8.24 -10.30
CA ILE A 131 -15.20 8.78 -9.04
C ILE A 131 -16.35 9.39 -8.24
N LYS A 132 -16.46 9.01 -6.98
CA LYS A 132 -17.40 9.58 -6.01
C LYS A 132 -16.62 10.20 -4.84
N ASN A 133 -16.65 11.50 -4.73
CA ASN A 133 -16.03 12.26 -3.64
C ASN A 133 -16.99 12.39 -2.46
N SER A 134 -16.46 12.58 -1.25
CA SER A 134 -17.22 12.59 0.01
C SER A 134 -18.02 11.32 0.24
N TYR A 135 -17.47 10.16 -0.14
CA TYR A 135 -18.06 8.87 0.13
C TYR A 135 -17.11 7.96 0.91
N VAL A 136 -17.70 7.12 1.76
CA VAL A 136 -16.97 6.11 2.52
C VAL A 136 -17.64 4.75 2.33
N VAL A 137 -16.83 3.70 2.49
CA VAL A 137 -17.34 2.35 2.66
C VAL A 137 -17.74 2.19 4.13
N VAL A 138 -18.96 1.74 4.38
CA VAL A 138 -19.48 1.44 5.72
C VAL A 138 -19.20 0.00 6.08
N ALA A 139 -19.47 -0.93 5.17
CA ALA A 139 -19.25 -2.36 5.39
C ALA A 139 -19.08 -3.10 4.05
N ALA A 140 -18.27 -4.16 4.07
CA ALA A 140 -18.27 -5.16 3.00
C ALA A 140 -19.34 -6.21 3.24
N GLN A 141 -19.99 -6.65 2.17
CA GLN A 141 -21.03 -7.66 2.20
C GLN A 141 -20.57 -8.93 1.48
N GLY A 142 -20.73 -10.06 2.13
CA GLY A 142 -20.36 -11.36 1.61
C GLY A 142 -20.06 -12.34 2.73
N TYR A 143 -19.74 -13.60 2.39
CA TYR A 143 -19.33 -14.62 3.36
C TYR A 143 -18.01 -15.27 2.97
N LYS A 144 -17.99 -16.05 1.89
CA LYS A 144 -16.77 -16.68 1.37
C LYS A 144 -15.91 -15.73 0.52
N LYS A 145 -16.54 -14.68 0.01
CA LYS A 145 -15.91 -13.59 -0.75
C LYS A 145 -16.78 -12.35 -0.72
N VAL A 146 -16.17 -11.19 -0.90
CA VAL A 146 -16.91 -9.93 -1.05
C VAL A 146 -17.81 -9.99 -2.29
N LYS A 147 -19.05 -9.50 -2.14
CA LYS A 147 -20.06 -9.41 -3.22
C LYS A 147 -20.45 -7.98 -3.52
N SER A 148 -20.55 -7.16 -2.48
CA SER A 148 -20.90 -5.74 -2.56
C SER A 148 -20.30 -4.98 -1.38
N ALA A 149 -20.40 -3.67 -1.42
CA ALA A 149 -20.06 -2.80 -0.31
C ALA A 149 -21.21 -1.82 -0.06
N ASP A 150 -21.54 -1.60 1.19
CA ASP A 150 -22.42 -0.53 1.63
C ASP A 150 -21.61 0.76 1.67
N ILE A 151 -22.13 1.79 1.04
CA ILE A 151 -21.48 3.10 0.96
C ILE A 151 -22.37 4.19 1.53
N ALA A 152 -21.77 5.21 2.12
CA ALA A 152 -22.47 6.39 2.61
C ALA A 152 -21.78 7.66 2.14
N SER A 153 -22.56 8.72 1.93
CA SER A 153 -22.01 10.05 1.73
C SER A 153 -21.63 10.66 3.08
N ILE A 154 -20.52 11.39 3.11
CA ILE A 154 -20.14 12.22 4.25
C ILE A 154 -20.94 13.52 4.13
N SER A 155 -21.99 13.67 4.96
CA SER A 155 -22.67 14.96 5.13
C SER A 155 -21.89 15.81 6.13
N GLU A 156 -21.72 17.10 5.83
CA GLU A 156 -21.33 18.06 6.85
C GLU A 156 -22.62 18.45 7.60
N ASP A 157 -22.70 18.07 8.88
CA ASP A 157 -23.60 18.75 9.83
C ASP A 157 -22.90 19.99 10.39
#